data_1683812769776381780732cfdc01f835
#
_entry.id   1683812769776381780732cfdc01f835
#
_cell.length_a   1.000
_cell.length_b   1.000
_cell.length_c   1.000
_cell.angle_alpha   90.00
_cell.angle_beta   90.00
_cell.angle_gamma   90.00
#
_symmetry.space_group_name_H-M   'P 1'
#
loop_
_entity.id
_entity.type
_entity.pdbx_description
1 polymer ?
#
loop_
_entity_poly.entity_id
_entity_poly.type
_entity_poly.pdbx_seq_one_letter_code
_entity_poly.pdbx_strand_id
1 'polypeptide(L)'
;LSDMHTHSIASGHGTSCTISDMAKSASRKGLKLLGITDHGPATLAAGTASYFRSLTYSPRKRFNVELLYGIELNILDVNGKVDLEQELLEKLDYSIASMHAQNFRPASKEENTKAFLNVMKNPMVKILGHIDNTQYPVDYDAVVKAAGENGVLLEINEASLAPYGYRGDTRSNCAEILRCCRKYLVPIVL
;
A
#
# COMPACT_ATOMS: atom_id res chain seq x y z
N LEU A 1 -17.95 -0.34 6.21
CA LEU A 1 -16.67 -1.04 6.23
C LEU A 1 -16.02 -0.98 4.85
N SER A 2 -14.71 -0.89 4.81
CA SER A 2 -13.89 -0.84 3.60
C SER A 2 -12.65 -1.72 3.78
N ASP A 3 -12.06 -2.14 2.67
CA ASP A 3 -10.73 -2.71 2.61
C ASP A 3 -9.99 -2.00 1.49
N MET A 4 -8.86 -1.39 1.81
CA MET A 4 -8.16 -0.46 0.90
C MET A 4 -6.85 -1.02 0.35
N HIS A 5 -6.46 -2.25 0.74
CA HIS A 5 -5.22 -2.87 0.26
C HIS A 5 -5.49 -4.33 -0.11
N THR A 6 -5.85 -4.55 -1.35
CA THR A 6 -6.20 -5.89 -1.83
C THR A 6 -5.57 -6.20 -3.19
N HIS A 7 -5.31 -7.49 -3.42
CA HIS A 7 -4.60 -8.00 -4.58
C HIS A 7 -5.43 -8.99 -5.38
N SER A 8 -5.54 -8.73 -6.68
CA SER A 8 -6.17 -9.64 -7.64
C SER A 8 -5.14 -10.59 -8.27
N ILE A 9 -5.61 -11.41 -9.20
CA ILE A 9 -4.74 -12.28 -10.04
C ILE A 9 -3.64 -11.49 -10.77
N ALA A 10 -3.80 -10.17 -10.97
CA ALA A 10 -2.82 -9.34 -11.65
C ALA A 10 -1.64 -8.91 -10.76
N SER A 11 -1.62 -9.29 -9.50
CA SER A 11 -0.61 -8.85 -8.52
C SER A 11 0.68 -9.68 -8.47
N GLY A 12 0.74 -10.78 -9.21
CA GLY A 12 1.91 -11.66 -9.19
C GLY A 12 2.03 -12.57 -7.95
N HIS A 13 1.04 -12.58 -7.07
CA HIS A 13 1.03 -13.39 -5.82
C HIS A 13 0.63 -14.85 -6.02
N GLY A 14 0.33 -15.29 -7.24
CA GLY A 14 -0.18 -16.63 -7.48
C GLY A 14 -1.63 -16.85 -7.03
N THR A 15 -2.36 -15.80 -6.65
CA THR A 15 -3.81 -15.88 -6.40
C THR A 15 -4.57 -16.06 -7.71
N SER A 16 -5.70 -16.77 -7.67
CA SER A 16 -6.64 -16.92 -8.79
C SER A 16 -7.82 -15.96 -8.72
N CYS A 17 -7.90 -15.11 -7.68
CA CYS A 17 -9.03 -14.22 -7.45
C CYS A 17 -9.07 -13.09 -8.49
N THR A 18 -10.16 -12.99 -9.23
CA THR A 18 -10.43 -11.84 -10.08
C THR A 18 -11.00 -10.67 -9.26
N ILE A 19 -10.97 -9.46 -9.82
CA ILE A 19 -11.64 -8.29 -9.22
C ILE A 19 -13.12 -8.57 -8.94
N SER A 20 -13.80 -9.34 -9.82
CA SER A 20 -15.20 -9.72 -9.61
C SER A 20 -15.38 -10.68 -8.42
N ASP A 21 -14.46 -11.64 -8.23
CA ASP A 21 -14.51 -12.56 -7.09
C ASP A 21 -14.28 -11.80 -5.77
N MET A 22 -13.32 -10.88 -5.77
CA MET A 22 -13.03 -10.00 -4.63
C MET A 22 -14.24 -9.14 -4.28
N ALA A 23 -14.84 -8.46 -5.24
CA ALA A 23 -16.03 -7.64 -5.03
C ALA A 23 -17.23 -8.45 -4.53
N LYS A 24 -17.42 -9.69 -5.03
CA LYS A 24 -18.45 -10.62 -4.56
C LYS A 24 -18.20 -11.05 -3.11
N SER A 25 -16.93 -11.32 -2.76
CA SER A 25 -16.55 -11.66 -1.39
C SER A 25 -16.74 -10.47 -0.44
N ALA A 26 -16.31 -9.28 -0.85
CA ALA A 26 -16.50 -8.04 -0.10
C ALA A 26 -17.99 -7.76 0.19
N SER A 27 -18.84 -7.93 -0.83
CA SER A 27 -20.31 -7.81 -0.67
C SER A 27 -20.86 -8.78 0.38
N ARG A 28 -20.42 -10.05 0.35
CA ARG A 28 -20.86 -11.06 1.35
C ARG A 28 -20.42 -10.73 2.77
N LYS A 29 -19.25 -10.09 2.91
CA LYS A 29 -18.71 -9.61 4.19
C LYS A 29 -19.31 -8.26 4.64
N GLY A 30 -20.21 -7.67 3.84
CA GLY A 30 -20.85 -6.40 4.15
C GLY A 30 -20.00 -5.16 3.90
N LEU A 31 -18.85 -5.29 3.21
CA LEU A 31 -18.06 -4.14 2.80
C LEU A 31 -18.83 -3.31 1.76
N LYS A 32 -18.67 -2.00 1.82
CA LYS A 32 -19.28 -1.04 0.89
C LYS A 32 -18.28 -0.45 -0.10
N LEU A 33 -17.01 -0.50 0.26
CA LEU A 33 -15.90 0.06 -0.51
C LEU A 33 -14.75 -0.95 -0.54
N LEU A 34 -14.15 -1.16 -1.71
CA LEU A 34 -13.01 -2.06 -1.92
C LEU A 34 -11.98 -1.36 -2.81
N GLY A 35 -10.77 -1.25 -2.32
CA GLY A 35 -9.61 -0.79 -3.08
C GLY A 35 -8.94 -1.97 -3.80
N ILE A 36 -8.74 -1.84 -5.10
CA ILE A 36 -7.96 -2.78 -5.93
C ILE A 36 -6.58 -2.16 -6.11
N THR A 37 -5.57 -2.72 -5.47
CA THR A 37 -4.23 -2.16 -5.36
C THR A 37 -3.16 -3.19 -5.70
N ASP A 38 -3.29 -3.81 -6.86
CA ASP A 38 -2.29 -4.76 -7.34
C ASP A 38 -0.88 -4.14 -7.37
N HIS A 39 0.13 -4.95 -7.18
CA HIS A 39 1.53 -4.50 -7.19
C HIS A 39 1.91 -3.81 -8.49
N GLY A 40 2.76 -2.80 -8.37
CA GLY A 40 3.33 -2.07 -9.49
C GLY A 40 4.22 -2.92 -10.39
N PRO A 41 4.53 -2.40 -11.61
CA PRO A 41 5.17 -3.16 -12.68
C PRO A 41 6.57 -3.72 -12.38
N ALA A 42 7.26 -3.22 -11.36
CA ALA A 42 8.56 -3.75 -10.95
C ALA A 42 8.46 -5.08 -10.21
N THR A 43 7.29 -5.47 -9.73
CA THR A 43 7.07 -6.77 -9.11
C THR A 43 6.97 -7.85 -10.17
N LEU A 44 7.71 -8.95 -9.97
CA LEU A 44 7.71 -10.08 -10.90
C LEU A 44 6.30 -10.66 -11.08
N ALA A 45 5.89 -10.85 -12.32
CA ALA A 45 4.58 -11.35 -12.73
C ALA A 45 3.39 -10.44 -12.36
N ALA A 46 3.62 -9.21 -11.90
CA ALA A 46 2.57 -8.23 -11.69
C ALA A 46 2.09 -7.57 -12.98
N GLY A 47 1.00 -6.81 -12.88
CA GLY A 47 0.40 -6.07 -13.98
C GLY A 47 1.35 -5.01 -14.57
N THR A 48 1.34 -4.86 -15.88
CA THR A 48 2.10 -3.81 -16.57
C THR A 48 1.38 -2.45 -16.47
N ALA A 49 2.04 -1.37 -16.91
CA ALA A 49 1.40 -0.04 -17.03
C ALA A 49 0.10 -0.08 -17.87
N SER A 50 0.00 -0.97 -18.87
CA SER A 50 -1.22 -1.16 -19.66
C SER A 50 -2.37 -1.73 -18.84
N TYR A 51 -2.10 -2.62 -17.89
CA TYR A 51 -3.10 -3.10 -16.93
C TYR A 51 -3.68 -1.94 -16.11
N PHE A 52 -2.84 -1.12 -15.48
CA PHE A 52 -3.29 0.03 -14.68
C PHE A 52 -4.06 1.05 -15.52
N ARG A 53 -3.65 1.26 -16.76
CA ARG A 53 -4.42 2.09 -17.71
C ARG A 53 -5.80 1.51 -17.97
N SER A 54 -5.95 0.20 -18.10
CA SER A 54 -7.25 -0.44 -18.31
C SER A 54 -8.18 -0.31 -17.11
N LEU A 55 -7.64 -0.26 -15.88
CA LEU A 55 -8.44 -0.06 -14.67
C LEU A 55 -9.19 1.27 -14.66
N THR A 56 -8.63 2.32 -15.26
CA THR A 56 -9.26 3.66 -15.30
C THR A 56 -10.59 3.67 -16.07
N TYR A 57 -10.83 2.67 -16.92
CA TYR A 57 -12.08 2.49 -17.68
C TYR A 57 -12.98 1.40 -17.10
N SER A 58 -12.58 0.79 -15.99
CA SER A 58 -13.31 -0.34 -15.40
C SER A 58 -14.55 0.12 -14.62
N PRO A 59 -15.60 -0.71 -14.54
CA PRO A 59 -16.82 -0.38 -13.78
C PRO A 59 -16.52 -0.11 -12.31
N ARG A 60 -16.97 1.03 -11.81
CA ARG A 60 -16.75 1.50 -10.42
C ARG A 60 -17.63 0.83 -9.38
N LYS A 61 -18.53 -0.03 -9.77
CA LYS A 61 -19.44 -0.74 -8.84
C LYS A 61 -19.70 -2.16 -9.30
N ARG A 62 -19.53 -3.12 -8.39
CA ARG A 62 -19.85 -4.54 -8.60
C ARG A 62 -20.47 -5.12 -7.33
N PHE A 63 -21.55 -5.92 -7.46
CA PHE A 63 -22.22 -6.59 -6.33
C PHE A 63 -22.58 -5.64 -5.17
N ASN A 64 -22.99 -4.41 -5.46
CA ASN A 64 -23.28 -3.33 -4.49
C ASN A 64 -22.06 -2.89 -3.65
N VAL A 65 -20.84 -3.20 -4.09
CA VAL A 65 -19.58 -2.68 -3.56
C VAL A 65 -19.04 -1.63 -4.53
N GLU A 66 -18.67 -0.47 -4.01
CA GLU A 66 -17.93 0.54 -4.75
C GLU A 66 -16.46 0.13 -4.87
N LEU A 67 -15.87 0.32 -6.05
CA LEU A 67 -14.50 -0.07 -6.35
C LEU A 67 -13.65 1.19 -6.59
N LEU A 68 -12.57 1.30 -5.84
CA LEU A 68 -11.49 2.24 -6.12
C LEU A 68 -10.34 1.48 -6.78
N TYR A 69 -9.83 2.04 -7.86
CA TYR A 69 -8.71 1.48 -8.60
C TYR A 69 -7.43 2.24 -8.30
N GLY A 70 -6.60 1.63 -7.51
CA GLY A 70 -5.30 2.14 -7.11
C GLY A 70 -4.15 1.25 -7.57
N ILE A 71 -3.03 1.39 -6.90
CA ILE A 71 -1.81 0.61 -7.11
C ILE A 71 -1.05 0.50 -5.79
N GLU A 72 -0.43 -0.63 -5.53
CA GLU A 72 0.64 -0.71 -4.55
C GLU A 72 1.98 -0.51 -5.26
N LEU A 73 2.50 0.72 -5.15
CA LEU A 73 3.77 1.14 -5.71
C LEU A 73 4.95 0.50 -4.99
N ASN A 74 5.93 0.07 -5.75
CA ASN A 74 7.23 -0.26 -5.20
C ASN A 74 8.08 1.01 -5.05
N ILE A 75 8.58 1.28 -3.85
CA ILE A 75 9.66 2.25 -3.65
C ILE A 75 10.93 1.62 -4.20
N LEU A 76 11.61 2.30 -5.14
CA LEU A 76 12.76 1.76 -5.87
C LEU A 76 14.10 2.26 -5.33
N ASP A 77 14.13 3.43 -4.70
CA ASP A 77 15.34 4.03 -4.17
C ASP A 77 15.08 4.98 -2.98
N VAL A 78 16.15 5.43 -2.37
CA VAL A 78 16.11 6.36 -1.22
C VAL A 78 15.59 7.75 -1.56
N ASN A 79 15.47 8.09 -2.84
CA ASN A 79 14.90 9.37 -3.29
C ASN A 79 13.39 9.29 -3.46
N GLY A 80 12.77 8.13 -3.19
CA GLY A 80 11.34 7.93 -3.28
C GLY A 80 10.84 7.70 -4.71
N LYS A 81 11.73 7.26 -5.62
CA LYS A 81 11.34 6.83 -6.96
C LYS A 81 10.40 5.64 -6.87
N VAL A 82 9.36 5.64 -7.71
CA VAL A 82 8.36 4.57 -7.79
C VAL A 82 8.30 3.98 -9.20
N ASP A 83 7.60 2.87 -9.35
CA ASP A 83 7.59 2.04 -10.55
C ASP A 83 6.41 2.27 -11.49
N LEU A 84 5.65 3.35 -11.31
CA LEU A 84 4.65 3.80 -12.28
C LEU A 84 4.85 5.28 -12.60
N GLU A 85 4.65 5.65 -13.87
CA GLU A 85 4.79 7.01 -14.32
C GLU A 85 3.70 7.92 -13.75
N GLN A 86 4.06 9.16 -13.43
CA GLN A 86 3.20 10.14 -12.76
C GLN A 86 1.89 10.40 -13.53
N GLU A 87 1.95 10.53 -14.87
CA GLU A 87 0.77 10.76 -15.70
C GLU A 87 -0.29 9.65 -15.57
N LEU A 88 0.13 8.40 -15.34
CA LEU A 88 -0.80 7.29 -15.16
C LEU A 88 -1.27 7.20 -13.72
N LEU A 89 -0.42 7.51 -12.74
CA LEU A 89 -0.80 7.60 -11.33
C LEU A 89 -1.95 8.59 -11.11
N GLU A 90 -1.89 9.75 -11.77
CA GLU A 90 -2.92 10.79 -11.67
C GLU A 90 -4.30 10.38 -12.23
N LYS A 91 -4.36 9.28 -12.98
CA LYS A 91 -5.61 8.69 -13.50
C LYS A 91 -6.20 7.62 -12.60
N LEU A 92 -5.44 7.15 -11.61
CA LEU A 92 -5.89 6.21 -10.58
C LEU A 92 -6.52 6.97 -9.39
N ASP A 93 -7.28 6.25 -8.57
CA ASP A 93 -7.95 6.89 -7.44
C ASP A 93 -6.97 7.25 -6.31
N TYR A 94 -5.96 6.39 -6.09
CA TYR A 94 -4.92 6.58 -5.07
C TYR A 94 -3.77 5.59 -5.28
N SER A 95 -2.70 5.78 -4.52
CA SER A 95 -1.66 4.75 -4.41
C SER A 95 -1.24 4.48 -2.98
N ILE A 96 -0.83 3.25 -2.75
CA ILE A 96 -0.08 2.79 -1.57
C ILE A 96 1.38 2.76 -1.96
N ALA A 97 2.29 3.18 -1.09
CA ALA A 97 3.72 3.05 -1.34
C ALA A 97 4.34 2.11 -0.30
N SER A 98 5.05 1.11 -0.78
CA SER A 98 5.60 0.01 0.04
C SER A 98 7.04 -0.32 -0.33
N MET A 99 7.78 -0.88 0.63
CA MET A 99 9.10 -1.48 0.40
C MET A 99 8.97 -2.99 0.25
N HIS A 100 9.47 -3.53 -0.87
CA HIS A 100 9.51 -4.96 -1.15
C HIS A 100 10.93 -5.39 -1.47
N ALA A 101 11.39 -6.50 -0.90
CA ALA A 101 12.77 -6.98 -1.02
C ALA A 101 13.22 -7.26 -2.46
N GLN A 102 12.30 -7.48 -3.36
CA GLN A 102 12.58 -7.64 -4.79
C GLN A 102 13.01 -6.33 -5.46
N ASN A 103 12.56 -5.18 -4.93
CA ASN A 103 12.69 -3.88 -5.58
C ASN A 103 13.51 -2.87 -4.77
N PHE A 104 13.54 -3.03 -3.45
CA PHE A 104 14.30 -2.19 -2.54
C PHE A 104 15.07 -3.08 -1.55
N ARG A 105 16.40 -3.06 -1.59
CA ARG A 105 17.21 -3.82 -0.64
C ARG A 105 17.08 -3.20 0.75
N PRO A 106 16.92 -4.02 1.81
CA PRO A 106 17.01 -3.53 3.18
C PRO A 106 18.27 -2.71 3.39
N ALA A 107 18.12 -1.50 3.92
CA ALA A 107 19.16 -0.52 4.08
C ALA A 107 19.26 -0.05 5.55
N SER A 108 20.04 0.97 5.83
CA SER A 108 20.09 1.54 7.17
C SER A 108 18.74 2.17 7.56
N LYS A 109 18.52 2.35 8.87
CA LYS A 109 17.32 3.02 9.39
C LYS A 109 17.15 4.41 8.76
N GLU A 110 18.24 5.13 8.60
CA GLU A 110 18.27 6.48 8.03
C GLU A 110 17.84 6.48 6.56
N GLU A 111 18.38 5.54 5.77
CA GLU A 111 18.06 5.41 4.34
C GLU A 111 16.62 4.97 4.11
N ASN A 112 16.14 3.97 4.87
CA ASN A 112 14.74 3.53 4.81
C ASN A 112 13.78 4.67 5.19
N THR A 113 14.08 5.38 6.27
CA THR A 113 13.32 6.56 6.70
C THR A 113 13.29 7.61 5.59
N LYS A 114 14.44 7.94 5.01
CA LYS A 114 14.56 8.92 3.93
C LYS A 114 13.72 8.53 2.71
N ALA A 115 13.70 7.25 2.35
CA ALA A 115 12.90 6.77 1.23
C ALA A 115 11.40 7.01 1.46
N PHE A 116 10.88 6.69 2.66
CA PHE A 116 9.48 6.99 3.01
C PHE A 116 9.18 8.49 3.05
N LEU A 117 10.08 9.30 3.62
CA LEU A 117 9.91 10.76 3.63
C LEU A 117 9.87 11.35 2.20
N ASN A 118 10.64 10.79 1.28
CA ASN A 118 10.68 11.28 -0.09
C ASN A 118 9.48 10.81 -0.91
N VAL A 119 9.05 9.56 -0.78
CA VAL A 119 7.89 9.06 -1.55
C VAL A 119 6.59 9.78 -1.19
N MET A 120 6.42 10.21 0.07
CA MET A 120 5.25 10.98 0.51
C MET A 120 5.14 12.37 -0.13
N LYS A 121 6.22 12.88 -0.76
CA LYS A 121 6.16 14.13 -1.54
C LYS A 121 5.36 13.99 -2.83
N ASN A 122 5.12 12.75 -3.29
CA ASN A 122 4.23 12.49 -4.41
C ASN A 122 2.78 12.59 -3.92
N PRO A 123 1.98 13.54 -4.46
CA PRO A 123 0.61 13.79 -3.99
C PRO A 123 -0.35 12.63 -4.25
N MET A 124 0.02 11.67 -5.12
CA MET A 124 -0.79 10.48 -5.39
C MET A 124 -0.60 9.39 -4.35
N VAL A 125 0.46 9.43 -3.54
CA VAL A 125 0.67 8.51 -2.42
C VAL A 125 -0.27 8.92 -1.29
N LYS A 126 -1.25 8.07 -0.99
CA LYS A 126 -2.25 8.30 0.05
C LYS A 126 -2.10 7.38 1.26
N ILE A 127 -1.38 6.27 1.09
CA ILE A 127 -1.17 5.28 2.15
C ILE A 127 0.30 4.84 2.12
N LEU A 128 0.93 4.69 3.27
CA LEU A 128 2.16 3.92 3.40
C LEU A 128 1.79 2.50 3.85
N GLY A 129 2.14 1.52 3.00
CA GLY A 129 1.84 0.12 3.24
C GLY A 129 2.86 -0.52 4.18
N HIS A 130 2.37 -1.35 5.11
CA HIS A 130 3.12 -2.24 6.01
C HIS A 130 4.53 -1.75 6.42
N ILE A 131 4.63 -0.49 6.87
CA ILE A 131 5.89 0.11 7.33
C ILE A 131 6.46 -0.57 8.59
N ASP A 132 5.70 -1.47 9.18
CA ASP A 132 6.03 -2.31 10.34
C ASP A 132 7.01 -3.44 10.03
N ASN A 133 7.32 -3.71 8.74
CA ASN A 133 8.19 -4.79 8.31
C ASN A 133 9.58 -4.67 8.93
N THR A 134 9.96 -5.69 9.74
CA THR A 134 11.23 -5.69 10.50
C THR A 134 12.48 -5.71 9.63
N GLN A 135 12.33 -6.08 8.35
CA GLN A 135 13.45 -6.02 7.39
C GLN A 135 13.84 -4.58 7.03
N TYR A 136 12.94 -3.62 7.26
CA TYR A 136 13.14 -2.21 6.94
C TYR A 136 13.00 -1.34 8.20
N PRO A 137 13.99 -1.35 9.10
CA PRO A 137 13.92 -0.49 10.28
C PRO A 137 13.80 0.98 9.84
N VAL A 138 12.89 1.71 10.47
CA VAL A 138 12.64 3.14 10.19
C VAL A 138 12.52 3.95 11.48
N ASP A 139 12.64 5.25 11.38
CA ASP A 139 12.25 6.18 12.44
C ASP A 139 10.76 6.45 12.36
N TYR A 140 9.97 5.70 13.13
CA TYR A 140 8.51 5.82 13.12
C TYR A 140 8.03 7.22 13.54
N ASP A 141 8.71 7.88 14.47
CA ASP A 141 8.33 9.23 14.89
C ASP A 141 8.44 10.23 13.73
N ALA A 142 9.55 10.16 12.97
CA ALA A 142 9.79 11.01 11.82
C ALA A 142 8.81 10.69 10.66
N VAL A 143 8.61 9.39 10.35
CA VAL A 143 7.74 8.96 9.24
C VAL A 143 6.28 9.32 9.53
N VAL A 144 5.77 9.03 10.72
CA VAL A 144 4.37 9.29 11.08
C VAL A 144 4.10 10.79 11.14
N LYS A 145 5.03 11.58 11.69
CA LYS A 145 4.91 13.05 11.68
C LYS A 145 4.77 13.58 10.26
N ALA A 146 5.68 13.16 9.36
CA ALA A 146 5.66 13.58 7.96
C ALA A 146 4.40 13.09 7.23
N ALA A 147 3.87 11.90 7.55
CA ALA A 147 2.61 11.41 7.01
C ALA A 147 1.45 12.36 7.36
N GLY A 148 1.37 12.82 8.61
CA GLY A 148 0.38 13.82 9.01
C GLY A 148 0.51 15.15 8.26
N GLU A 149 1.74 15.62 8.05
CA GLU A 149 2.02 16.87 7.32
C GLU A 149 1.65 16.77 5.83
N ASN A 150 1.73 15.57 5.22
CA ASN A 150 1.42 15.32 3.81
C ASN A 150 0.02 14.74 3.59
N GLY A 151 -0.79 14.53 4.64
CA GLY A 151 -2.12 13.94 4.52
C GLY A 151 -2.11 12.47 4.06
N VAL A 152 -1.07 11.71 4.45
CA VAL A 152 -0.88 10.31 4.12
C VAL A 152 -1.31 9.43 5.31
N LEU A 153 -2.05 8.37 5.03
CA LEU A 153 -2.50 7.38 6.01
C LEU A 153 -1.41 6.33 6.27
N LEU A 154 -1.42 5.76 7.47
CA LEU A 154 -0.57 4.63 7.82
C LEU A 154 -1.40 3.34 7.83
N GLU A 155 -0.89 2.31 7.18
CA GLU A 155 -1.50 1.00 7.23
C GLU A 155 -1.08 0.22 8.48
N ILE A 156 -2.04 -0.44 9.12
CA ILE A 156 -1.80 -1.56 10.03
C ILE A 156 -2.29 -2.81 9.32
N ASN A 157 -1.36 -3.56 8.73
CA ASN A 157 -1.68 -4.68 7.86
C ASN A 157 -1.90 -5.97 8.67
N GLU A 158 -3.07 -6.62 8.49
CA GLU A 158 -3.40 -7.86 9.22
C GLU A 158 -2.38 -8.98 8.95
N ALA A 159 -1.90 -9.10 7.71
CA ALA A 159 -0.91 -10.12 7.34
C ALA A 159 0.43 -9.95 8.09
N SER A 160 0.77 -8.73 8.51
CA SER A 160 1.93 -8.47 9.35
C SER A 160 1.79 -9.03 10.76
N LEU A 161 0.57 -9.18 11.26
CA LEU A 161 0.29 -9.71 12.60
C LEU A 161 0.14 -11.23 12.63
N ALA A 162 0.18 -11.89 11.47
CA ALA A 162 0.09 -13.33 11.36
C ALA A 162 1.31 -14.01 12.05
N PRO A 163 1.11 -15.12 12.80
CA PRO A 163 2.16 -15.75 13.59
C PRO A 163 3.37 -16.25 12.78
N TYR A 164 3.19 -16.44 11.49
CA TYR A 164 4.20 -16.95 10.55
C TYR A 164 4.44 -16.00 9.37
N GLY A 165 4.22 -14.70 9.60
CA GLY A 165 4.44 -13.70 8.56
C GLY A 165 5.91 -13.55 8.17
N TYR A 166 6.17 -13.39 6.88
CA TYR A 166 7.53 -13.19 6.34
C TYR A 166 8.15 -11.84 6.75
N ARG A 167 7.38 -10.93 7.36
CA ARG A 167 7.83 -9.61 7.82
C ARG A 167 8.48 -9.63 9.21
N GLY A 168 8.57 -10.80 9.85
CA GLY A 168 9.09 -10.98 11.21
C GLY A 168 8.06 -10.65 12.30
N ASP A 169 8.51 -10.50 13.56
CA ASP A 169 7.61 -10.08 14.65
C ASP A 169 7.39 -8.56 14.60
N THR A 170 6.30 -8.18 13.99
CA THR A 170 5.94 -6.78 13.73
C THR A 170 5.14 -6.12 14.86
N ARG A 171 4.75 -6.87 15.90
CA ARG A 171 3.83 -6.36 16.94
C ARG A 171 4.36 -5.13 17.68
N SER A 172 5.66 -5.15 18.02
CA SER A 172 6.31 -3.98 18.66
C SER A 172 6.33 -2.77 17.73
N ASN A 173 6.59 -2.98 16.44
CA ASN A 173 6.59 -1.93 15.43
C ASN A 173 5.18 -1.36 15.23
N CYS A 174 4.15 -2.21 15.11
CA CYS A 174 2.75 -1.77 15.04
C CYS A 174 2.35 -0.95 16.27
N ALA A 175 2.74 -1.38 17.48
CA ALA A 175 2.45 -0.62 18.71
C ALA A 175 3.11 0.76 18.70
N GLU A 176 4.35 0.87 18.23
CA GLU A 176 5.07 2.14 18.12
C GLU A 176 4.45 3.05 17.05
N ILE A 177 4.07 2.50 15.88
CA ILE A 177 3.36 3.23 14.83
C ILE A 177 2.06 3.81 15.39
N LEU A 178 1.25 3.00 16.07
CA LEU A 178 -0.01 3.45 16.67
C LEU A 178 0.20 4.53 17.73
N ARG A 179 1.26 4.42 18.54
CA ARG A 179 1.64 5.45 19.52
C ARG A 179 1.97 6.78 18.83
N CYS A 180 2.75 6.73 17.74
CA CYS A 180 3.08 7.91 16.94
C CYS A 180 1.86 8.48 16.22
N CYS A 181 1.00 7.63 15.63
CA CYS A 181 -0.25 8.06 15.00
C CYS A 181 -1.16 8.81 15.99
N ARG A 182 -1.27 8.32 17.23
CA ARG A 182 -2.01 9.02 18.28
C ARG A 182 -1.37 10.35 18.65
N LYS A 183 -0.03 10.41 18.73
CA LYS A 183 0.73 11.64 19.05
C LYS A 183 0.50 12.74 18.04
N TYR A 184 0.50 12.37 16.75
CA TYR A 184 0.41 13.32 15.62
C TYR A 184 -0.98 13.40 14.99
N LEU A 185 -1.97 12.70 15.55
CA LEU A 185 -3.36 12.64 15.04
C LEU A 185 -3.43 12.16 13.58
N VAL A 186 -2.57 11.22 13.22
CA VAL A 186 -2.56 10.62 11.87
C VAL A 186 -3.56 9.48 11.80
N PRO A 187 -4.51 9.51 10.87
CA PRO A 187 -5.44 8.41 10.68
C PRO A 187 -4.74 7.15 10.17
N ILE A 188 -5.32 5.99 10.52
CA ILE A 188 -4.86 4.69 10.05
C ILE A 188 -5.88 4.04 9.12
N VAL A 189 -5.42 3.10 8.32
CA VAL A 189 -6.23 2.15 7.55
C VAL A 189 -5.85 0.72 7.95
N LEU A 190 -6.84 -0.18 7.96
CA LEU A 190 -6.68 -1.60 8.27
C LEU A 190 -6.87 -2.41 6.99
#